data_1b1560aa400f2e91db9ec4ad359c1b07
#
_entry.id   1b1560aa400f2e91db9ec4ad359c1b07
#
_cell.length_a   1.000
_cell.length_b   1.000
_cell.length_c   1.000
_cell.angle_alpha   90.00
_cell.angle_beta   90.00
_cell.angle_gamma   90.00
#
_symmetry.space_group_name_H-M   'P 1'
#
loop_
_entity.id
_entity.type
_entity.pdbx_description
1 polymer ?
#
loop_
_entity_poly.entity_id
_entity_poly.type
_entity_poly.pdbx_seq_one_letter_code
_entity_poly.pdbx_strand_id
1 'polypeptide(L)'
;MFCSATTMAKQILEHVYDKESSIGDRVYLTQPIGGGDVKDYTWKDVVGQARRMATHLKGLGFEPGDRIAILSKNCAHFFMAELAIWMAGYTTVAIFPTEGPDTINYVMTHSEAKLLFVGKLDTWKDQEPGVPADVKRIAFPLAPKNSFDQWDDLVKKAEPLEGRVLRKGDDLAMIIYTSGSTGRPKGVMHNFDRISFAAEGFVKAIGITNEDRVLSYLPLAHVFERAAVECTTLVGGGHVFFAESLDTFVKDIQRAQPTVFISVPRLWLKFQQGVFKKQPPKKLDFLLKIPILSGIIAKKVLTALGLQHVRLAASGSAPIPAELIAWYRKLGLNLMEGYAMSEDFAYSHLSTPDHAQPGYVGVPLPGVECKLSEEGEILIKSPARLVGYFKQPELDAEIFTEDGFFRTGDKGERTSAGMLKLTGRVKELFKTAKGKYVAPAPIENMINEHPLVEMSCVSGVGQPAAYALLVLAEDIRPKLKDPATRAEVESQLGPLLSEINGKVSGYEQLQMFVIADTPWSIENGMLTPTMKIKRSKIEEHVKDKLEGWYAAKGPVVWA
;
A
#
# COMPACT_ATOMS: atom_id res chain seq x y z
N MET A 1 -9.95 38.56 -6.41
CA MET A 1 -11.28 38.15 -5.91
C MET A 1 -11.82 37.10 -6.88
N PHE A 2 -11.41 35.86 -6.72
CA PHE A 2 -12.04 34.70 -7.36
C PHE A 2 -12.39 33.74 -6.25
N CYS A 3 -13.58 33.91 -5.70
CA CYS A 3 -14.24 32.91 -4.88
C CYS A 3 -14.82 31.90 -5.87
N SER A 4 -14.02 30.91 -6.29
CA SER A 4 -14.57 29.76 -6.99
C SER A 4 -15.39 28.99 -5.95
N ALA A 5 -16.70 28.99 -6.10
CA ALA A 5 -17.57 28.06 -5.42
C ALA A 5 -17.01 26.65 -5.68
N THR A 6 -16.39 26.05 -4.68
CA THR A 6 -15.97 24.67 -4.73
C THR A 6 -17.26 23.87 -4.85
N THR A 7 -17.61 23.46 -6.06
CA THR A 7 -18.73 22.55 -6.27
C THR A 7 -18.41 21.33 -5.39
N MET A 8 -19.27 21.06 -4.41
CA MET A 8 -19.09 19.87 -3.54
C MET A 8 -18.97 18.65 -4.45
N ALA A 9 -18.00 17.79 -4.16
CA ALA A 9 -17.84 16.53 -4.89
C ALA A 9 -19.14 15.73 -4.77
N LYS A 10 -19.54 15.08 -5.86
CA LYS A 10 -20.68 14.16 -5.85
C LYS A 10 -20.33 12.99 -4.94
N GLN A 11 -21.28 12.60 -4.08
CA GLN A 11 -21.01 11.55 -3.10
C GLN A 11 -20.73 10.20 -3.79
N ILE A 12 -19.80 9.42 -3.24
CA ILE A 12 -19.39 8.14 -3.82
C ILE A 12 -20.58 7.19 -4.07
N LEU A 13 -21.56 7.14 -3.17
CA LEU A 13 -22.77 6.33 -3.35
C LEU A 13 -23.65 6.82 -4.52
N GLU A 14 -23.65 8.11 -4.83
CA GLU A 14 -24.36 8.62 -6.00
C GLU A 14 -23.73 8.10 -7.30
N HIS A 15 -22.40 8.05 -7.37
CA HIS A 15 -21.68 7.45 -8.49
C HIS A 15 -22.03 5.97 -8.65
N VAL A 16 -22.08 5.22 -7.55
CA VAL A 16 -22.45 3.80 -7.54
C VAL A 16 -23.86 3.59 -8.13
N TYR A 17 -24.83 4.37 -7.69
CA TYR A 17 -26.22 4.27 -8.22
C TYR A 17 -26.31 4.71 -9.69
N ASP A 18 -25.50 5.67 -10.11
CA ASP A 18 -25.44 6.05 -11.52
C ASP A 18 -24.85 4.95 -12.39
N LYS A 19 -23.80 4.24 -11.89
CA LYS A 19 -23.23 3.08 -12.59
C LYS A 19 -24.24 1.93 -12.66
N GLU A 20 -24.94 1.63 -11.55
CA GLU A 20 -26.03 0.65 -11.54
C GLU A 20 -27.06 0.95 -12.64
N SER A 21 -27.43 2.22 -12.83
CA SER A 21 -28.44 2.64 -13.78
C SER A 21 -27.93 2.69 -15.22
N SER A 22 -26.70 3.18 -15.44
CA SER A 22 -26.19 3.48 -16.80
C SER A 22 -25.44 2.33 -17.44
N ILE A 23 -24.75 1.51 -16.65
CA ILE A 23 -23.92 0.38 -17.12
C ILE A 23 -24.15 -0.89 -16.28
N GLY A 24 -25.35 -1.05 -15.74
CA GLY A 24 -25.70 -2.11 -14.78
C GLY A 24 -25.38 -3.52 -15.23
N ASP A 25 -25.47 -3.81 -16.52
CA ASP A 25 -25.20 -5.15 -17.09
C ASP A 25 -23.71 -5.38 -17.41
N ARG A 26 -22.85 -4.35 -17.30
CA ARG A 26 -21.40 -4.54 -17.46
C ARG A 26 -20.80 -5.23 -16.26
N VAL A 27 -19.83 -6.13 -16.50
CA VAL A 27 -19.05 -6.76 -15.45
C VAL A 27 -18.22 -5.68 -14.74
N TYR A 28 -18.34 -5.64 -13.42
CA TYR A 28 -17.57 -4.76 -12.57
C TYR A 28 -16.46 -5.51 -11.85
N LEU A 29 -16.76 -6.69 -11.28
CA LEU A 29 -15.82 -7.47 -10.48
C LEU A 29 -15.65 -8.87 -11.07
N THR A 30 -14.38 -9.32 -11.23
CA THR A 30 -14.04 -10.71 -11.60
C THR A 30 -13.29 -11.35 -10.44
N GLN A 31 -13.91 -12.39 -9.84
CA GLN A 31 -13.43 -13.10 -8.65
C GLN A 31 -12.95 -14.50 -9.00
N PRO A 32 -11.66 -14.84 -8.79
CA PRO A 32 -11.21 -16.22 -8.80
C PRO A 32 -11.85 -17.04 -7.69
N ILE A 33 -12.32 -18.24 -8.01
CA ILE A 33 -13.00 -19.15 -7.09
C ILE A 33 -12.28 -20.49 -6.89
N GLY A 34 -11.04 -20.59 -7.37
CA GLY A 34 -10.21 -21.80 -7.31
C GLY A 34 -10.21 -22.57 -8.62
N GLY A 35 -9.21 -23.45 -8.79
CA GLY A 35 -9.12 -24.33 -9.96
C GLY A 35 -8.87 -23.64 -11.31
N GLY A 36 -8.68 -22.33 -11.32
CA GLY A 36 -8.60 -21.51 -12.54
C GLY A 36 -9.92 -20.88 -12.95
N ASP A 37 -11.00 -21.24 -12.28
CA ASP A 37 -12.34 -20.68 -12.55
C ASP A 37 -12.50 -19.29 -11.93
N VAL A 38 -13.40 -18.51 -12.54
CA VAL A 38 -13.75 -17.17 -12.07
C VAL A 38 -15.27 -16.99 -12.02
N LYS A 39 -15.72 -16.09 -11.17
CA LYS A 39 -17.10 -15.61 -11.12
C LYS A 39 -17.11 -14.11 -11.40
N ASP A 40 -17.86 -13.73 -12.41
CA ASP A 40 -18.10 -12.34 -12.77
C ASP A 40 -19.34 -11.82 -12.05
N TYR A 41 -19.25 -10.55 -11.62
CA TYR A 41 -20.37 -9.81 -11.06
C TYR A 41 -20.54 -8.51 -11.83
N THR A 42 -21.73 -8.29 -12.34
CA THR A 42 -22.13 -7.04 -12.97
C THR A 42 -22.35 -5.94 -11.91
N TRP A 43 -22.47 -4.69 -12.35
CA TRP A 43 -22.84 -3.59 -11.44
C TRP A 43 -24.15 -3.87 -10.73
N LYS A 44 -25.15 -4.41 -11.44
CA LYS A 44 -26.44 -4.81 -10.85
C LYS A 44 -26.27 -5.90 -9.79
N ASP A 45 -25.42 -6.89 -10.04
CA ASP A 45 -25.13 -7.95 -9.06
C ASP A 45 -24.52 -7.39 -7.80
N VAL A 46 -23.49 -6.54 -7.95
CA VAL A 46 -22.76 -5.94 -6.83
C VAL A 46 -23.68 -5.06 -5.99
N VAL A 47 -24.37 -4.12 -6.63
CA VAL A 47 -25.25 -3.18 -5.92
C VAL A 47 -26.49 -3.91 -5.38
N GLY A 48 -27.04 -4.87 -6.12
CA GLY A 48 -28.20 -5.67 -5.69
C GLY A 48 -27.89 -6.50 -4.44
N GLN A 49 -26.72 -7.16 -4.38
CA GLN A 49 -26.29 -7.89 -3.17
C GLN A 49 -26.02 -6.94 -2.01
N ALA A 50 -25.36 -5.80 -2.27
CA ALA A 50 -25.11 -4.78 -1.24
C ALA A 50 -26.43 -4.24 -0.64
N ARG A 51 -27.44 -3.94 -1.45
CA ARG A 51 -28.76 -3.50 -1.00
C ARG A 51 -29.44 -4.53 -0.10
N ARG A 52 -29.40 -5.82 -0.47
CA ARG A 52 -29.99 -6.91 0.31
C ARG A 52 -29.27 -7.12 1.64
N MET A 53 -27.93 -7.09 1.62
CA MET A 53 -27.15 -7.16 2.86
C MET A 53 -27.37 -5.90 3.72
N ALA A 54 -27.52 -4.72 3.13
CA ALA A 54 -27.85 -3.49 3.87
C ALA A 54 -29.19 -3.60 4.60
N THR A 55 -30.22 -4.19 3.96
CA THR A 55 -31.52 -4.48 4.63
C THR A 55 -31.32 -5.41 5.82
N HIS A 56 -30.52 -6.49 5.65
CA HIS A 56 -30.22 -7.39 6.76
C HIS A 56 -29.52 -6.67 7.92
N LEU A 57 -28.48 -5.88 7.60
CA LEU A 57 -27.73 -5.12 8.62
C LEU A 57 -28.62 -4.15 9.39
N LYS A 58 -29.52 -3.42 8.72
CA LYS A 58 -30.49 -2.52 9.38
C LYS A 58 -31.42 -3.28 10.32
N GLY A 59 -31.79 -4.52 9.97
CA GLY A 59 -32.61 -5.39 10.80
C GLY A 59 -31.94 -5.86 12.11
N LEU A 60 -30.63 -5.68 12.26
CA LEU A 60 -29.89 -6.04 13.48
C LEU A 60 -30.03 -5.00 14.61
N GLY A 61 -30.59 -3.82 14.34
CA GLY A 61 -30.86 -2.80 15.35
C GLY A 61 -29.64 -2.04 15.87
N PHE A 62 -28.58 -1.95 15.05
CA PHE A 62 -27.43 -1.11 15.37
C PHE A 62 -27.76 0.39 15.19
N GLU A 63 -27.05 1.25 15.91
CA GLU A 63 -27.23 2.69 15.80
C GLU A 63 -26.53 3.27 14.56
N PRO A 64 -27.07 4.34 13.94
CA PRO A 64 -26.38 5.02 12.85
C PRO A 64 -24.95 5.41 13.21
N GLY A 65 -23.99 5.09 12.32
CA GLY A 65 -22.57 5.33 12.56
C GLY A 65 -21.86 4.24 13.36
N ASP A 66 -22.56 3.20 13.83
CA ASP A 66 -21.89 2.03 14.42
C ASP A 66 -20.89 1.40 13.44
N ARG A 67 -19.84 0.79 13.98
CA ARG A 67 -18.74 0.26 13.22
C ARG A 67 -18.98 -1.22 12.91
N ILE A 68 -18.74 -1.58 11.66
CA ILE A 68 -18.77 -2.96 11.19
C ILE A 68 -17.39 -3.29 10.63
N ALA A 69 -16.80 -4.37 11.13
CA ALA A 69 -15.46 -4.78 10.74
C ALA A 69 -15.49 -5.75 9.55
N ILE A 70 -14.43 -5.70 8.73
CA ILE A 70 -14.15 -6.64 7.65
C ILE A 70 -12.74 -7.20 7.86
N LEU A 71 -12.60 -8.50 8.00
CA LEU A 71 -11.33 -9.22 8.03
C LEU A 71 -11.25 -10.16 6.84
N SER A 72 -10.56 -9.75 5.79
CA SER A 72 -10.49 -10.48 4.54
C SER A 72 -9.31 -10.04 3.68
N LYS A 73 -8.73 -10.99 2.92
CA LYS A 73 -8.00 -10.69 1.69
C LYS A 73 -8.95 -10.08 0.67
N ASN A 74 -8.39 -9.47 -0.38
CA ASN A 74 -9.16 -8.87 -1.46
C ASN A 74 -10.10 -9.89 -2.12
N CYS A 75 -11.36 -9.52 -2.22
CA CYS A 75 -12.40 -10.30 -2.88
C CYS A 75 -13.61 -9.42 -3.21
N ALA A 76 -14.46 -9.88 -4.12
CA ALA A 76 -15.66 -9.15 -4.55
C ALA A 76 -16.60 -8.82 -3.37
N HIS A 77 -16.72 -9.73 -2.41
CA HIS A 77 -17.58 -9.54 -1.23
C HIS A 77 -17.08 -8.46 -0.27
N PHE A 78 -15.79 -8.10 -0.31
CA PHE A 78 -15.29 -6.94 0.43
C PHE A 78 -15.93 -5.65 -0.08
N PHE A 79 -15.94 -5.42 -1.40
CA PHE A 79 -16.58 -4.28 -2.04
C PHE A 79 -18.10 -4.26 -1.77
N MET A 80 -18.76 -5.40 -1.92
CA MET A 80 -20.20 -5.51 -1.65
C MET A 80 -20.54 -5.25 -0.19
N ALA A 81 -19.72 -5.73 0.74
CA ALA A 81 -19.91 -5.52 2.18
C ALA A 81 -19.68 -4.06 2.57
N GLU A 82 -18.68 -3.39 2.02
CA GLU A 82 -18.47 -1.97 2.27
C GLU A 82 -19.65 -1.13 1.78
N LEU A 83 -20.12 -1.37 0.56
CA LEU A 83 -21.32 -0.72 0.05
C LEU A 83 -22.55 -1.00 0.93
N ALA A 84 -22.73 -2.25 1.38
CA ALA A 84 -23.82 -2.61 2.28
C ALA A 84 -23.77 -1.88 3.62
N ILE A 85 -22.57 -1.78 4.21
CA ILE A 85 -22.32 -1.03 5.46
C ILE A 85 -22.70 0.43 5.28
N TRP A 86 -22.25 1.07 4.20
CA TRP A 86 -22.55 2.47 3.91
C TRP A 86 -24.02 2.72 3.65
N MET A 87 -24.67 1.86 2.84
CA MET A 87 -26.10 1.94 2.55
C MET A 87 -26.97 1.71 3.80
N ALA A 88 -26.48 0.87 4.73
CA ALA A 88 -27.18 0.63 6.00
C ALA A 88 -27.04 1.77 7.02
N GLY A 89 -26.12 2.72 6.81
CA GLY A 89 -25.92 3.85 7.72
C GLY A 89 -24.74 3.69 8.66
N TYR A 90 -23.84 2.73 8.42
CA TYR A 90 -22.74 2.35 9.33
C TYR A 90 -21.37 2.77 8.78
N THR A 91 -20.33 2.54 9.59
CA THR A 91 -18.94 2.91 9.32
C THR A 91 -18.09 1.66 9.19
N THR A 92 -17.28 1.54 8.12
CA THR A 92 -16.43 0.38 7.88
C THR A 92 -15.13 0.44 8.69
N VAL A 93 -14.72 -0.70 9.26
CA VAL A 93 -13.41 -0.91 9.88
C VAL A 93 -12.75 -2.10 9.20
N ALA A 94 -11.75 -1.86 8.36
CA ALA A 94 -11.03 -2.94 7.71
C ALA A 94 -9.82 -3.37 8.55
N ILE A 95 -9.66 -4.68 8.75
CA ILE A 95 -8.56 -5.29 9.50
C ILE A 95 -7.66 -6.02 8.49
N PHE A 96 -6.34 -5.86 8.62
CA PHE A 96 -5.40 -6.56 7.76
C PHE A 96 -5.52 -8.09 7.92
N PRO A 97 -5.59 -8.84 6.82
CA PRO A 97 -5.77 -10.29 6.84
C PRO A 97 -4.56 -11.05 7.40
N THR A 98 -3.47 -10.37 7.68
CA THR A 98 -2.23 -10.92 8.24
C THR A 98 -2.02 -10.56 9.72
N GLU A 99 -2.97 -9.84 10.34
CA GLU A 99 -2.85 -9.49 11.76
C GLU A 99 -3.07 -10.71 12.66
N GLY A 100 -2.33 -10.71 13.76
CA GLY A 100 -2.49 -11.70 14.82
C GLY A 100 -3.67 -11.38 15.76
N PRO A 101 -4.03 -12.34 16.64
CA PRO A 101 -5.21 -12.25 17.50
C PRO A 101 -5.19 -11.01 18.42
N ASP A 102 -4.05 -10.62 18.94
CA ASP A 102 -3.94 -9.46 19.85
C ASP A 102 -4.29 -8.14 19.12
N THR A 103 -3.81 -7.97 17.89
CA THR A 103 -4.13 -6.78 17.09
C THR A 103 -5.59 -6.79 16.66
N ILE A 104 -6.13 -7.94 16.25
CA ILE A 104 -7.54 -8.10 15.91
C ILE A 104 -8.40 -7.71 17.11
N ASN A 105 -8.10 -8.24 18.29
CA ASN A 105 -8.82 -7.90 19.53
C ASN A 105 -8.75 -6.41 19.83
N TYR A 106 -7.57 -5.82 19.72
CA TYR A 106 -7.39 -4.38 19.94
C TYR A 106 -8.24 -3.56 18.96
N VAL A 107 -8.19 -3.85 17.66
CA VAL A 107 -8.94 -3.10 16.64
C VAL A 107 -10.43 -3.24 16.85
N MET A 108 -10.92 -4.45 17.09
CA MET A 108 -12.35 -4.73 17.35
C MET A 108 -12.86 -4.00 18.58
N THR A 109 -12.12 -4.06 19.68
CA THR A 109 -12.48 -3.43 20.96
C THR A 109 -12.37 -1.90 20.88
N HIS A 110 -11.27 -1.38 20.35
CA HIS A 110 -11.05 0.07 20.24
C HIS A 110 -12.07 0.74 19.32
N SER A 111 -12.37 0.11 18.17
CA SER A 111 -13.38 0.60 17.23
C SER A 111 -14.83 0.37 17.72
N GLU A 112 -15.03 -0.48 18.74
CA GLU A 112 -16.36 -0.92 19.19
C GLU A 112 -17.18 -1.54 18.05
N ALA A 113 -16.54 -2.34 17.20
CA ALA A 113 -17.21 -2.97 16.08
C ALA A 113 -18.31 -3.94 16.55
N LYS A 114 -19.50 -3.79 15.99
CA LYS A 114 -20.72 -4.54 16.39
C LYS A 114 -20.85 -5.87 15.64
N LEU A 115 -20.19 -5.99 14.50
CA LEU A 115 -20.23 -7.18 13.64
C LEU A 115 -18.91 -7.32 12.91
N LEU A 116 -18.51 -8.55 12.61
CA LEU A 116 -17.37 -8.89 11.78
C LEU A 116 -17.80 -9.67 10.55
N PHE A 117 -17.46 -9.17 9.37
CA PHE A 117 -17.43 -9.97 8.15
C PHE A 117 -16.12 -10.75 8.10
N VAL A 118 -16.22 -12.08 8.07
CA VAL A 118 -15.09 -13.00 7.92
C VAL A 118 -15.00 -13.42 6.46
N GLY A 119 -13.92 -13.03 5.80
CA GLY A 119 -13.76 -13.29 4.38
C GLY A 119 -12.67 -14.33 4.05
N LYS A 120 -12.00 -14.12 2.93
CA LYS A 120 -10.91 -14.97 2.44
C LYS A 120 -9.69 -14.83 3.33
N LEU A 121 -9.32 -15.88 4.08
CA LEU A 121 -8.23 -15.90 5.06
C LEU A 121 -7.46 -17.21 4.99
N ASP A 122 -6.15 -17.17 5.26
CA ASP A 122 -5.30 -18.37 5.31
C ASP A 122 -5.13 -18.90 6.74
N THR A 123 -5.15 -18.02 7.75
CA THR A 123 -4.76 -18.31 9.14
C THR A 123 -5.90 -18.06 10.14
N TRP A 124 -7.16 -18.24 9.70
CA TRP A 124 -8.34 -17.94 10.52
C TRP A 124 -8.32 -18.60 11.91
N LYS A 125 -7.87 -19.85 12.00
CA LYS A 125 -7.82 -20.58 13.29
C LYS A 125 -6.96 -19.88 14.33
N ASP A 126 -5.88 -19.21 13.89
CA ASP A 126 -4.97 -18.48 14.77
C ASP A 126 -5.50 -17.07 15.07
N GLN A 127 -6.35 -16.55 14.20
CA GLN A 127 -6.92 -15.21 14.27
C GLN A 127 -8.23 -15.14 15.05
N GLU A 128 -9.07 -16.18 14.96
CA GLU A 128 -10.39 -16.25 15.58
C GLU A 128 -10.39 -15.97 17.08
N PRO A 129 -9.41 -16.41 17.89
CA PRO A 129 -9.35 -16.09 19.31
C PRO A 129 -9.25 -14.59 19.62
N GLY A 130 -8.81 -13.78 18.68
CA GLY A 130 -8.76 -12.31 18.80
C GLY A 130 -10.12 -11.63 18.62
N VAL A 131 -11.12 -12.32 18.08
CA VAL A 131 -12.45 -11.74 17.89
C VAL A 131 -13.26 -11.84 19.18
N PRO A 132 -13.78 -10.72 19.74
CA PRO A 132 -14.61 -10.77 20.95
C PRO A 132 -15.80 -11.73 20.79
N ALA A 133 -16.08 -12.52 21.81
CA ALA A 133 -17.05 -13.63 21.75
C ALA A 133 -18.49 -13.18 21.46
N ASP A 134 -18.85 -11.98 21.92
CA ASP A 134 -20.17 -11.36 21.77
C ASP A 134 -20.39 -10.70 20.40
N VAL A 135 -19.33 -10.56 19.59
CA VAL A 135 -19.44 -9.95 18.25
C VAL A 135 -19.97 -10.97 17.26
N LYS A 136 -21.09 -10.63 16.61
CA LYS A 136 -21.69 -11.45 15.56
C LYS A 136 -20.75 -11.55 14.34
N ARG A 137 -20.71 -12.74 13.72
CA ARG A 137 -19.89 -13.02 12.54
C ARG A 137 -20.77 -13.41 11.36
N ILE A 138 -20.44 -12.86 10.18
CA ILE A 138 -21.04 -13.25 8.88
C ILE A 138 -19.90 -13.66 7.95
N ALA A 139 -20.00 -14.84 7.36
CA ALA A 139 -18.98 -15.37 6.47
C ALA A 139 -19.23 -15.03 5.00
N PHE A 140 -18.20 -14.59 4.28
CA PHE A 140 -18.19 -14.51 2.83
C PHE A 140 -18.08 -15.91 2.21
N PRO A 141 -18.47 -16.09 0.93
CA PRO A 141 -18.37 -17.40 0.26
C PRO A 141 -16.97 -17.99 0.20
N LEU A 142 -15.91 -17.15 0.22
CA LEU A 142 -14.51 -17.58 0.22
C LEU A 142 -13.90 -17.67 1.63
N ALA A 143 -14.71 -17.56 2.68
CA ALA A 143 -14.24 -17.71 4.06
C ALA A 143 -13.78 -19.16 4.33
N PRO A 144 -12.84 -19.37 5.25
CA PRO A 144 -12.52 -20.68 5.75
C PRO A 144 -13.77 -21.38 6.32
N LYS A 145 -13.75 -22.73 6.36
CA LYS A 145 -14.88 -23.51 6.91
C LYS A 145 -15.27 -23.01 8.31
N ASN A 146 -16.54 -22.69 8.49
CA ASN A 146 -17.09 -22.11 9.71
C ASN A 146 -18.58 -22.48 9.88
N SER A 147 -19.19 -22.05 11.00
CA SER A 147 -20.61 -22.23 11.31
C SER A 147 -21.37 -20.90 11.42
N PHE A 148 -20.80 -19.82 10.92
CA PHE A 148 -21.41 -18.48 10.98
C PHE A 148 -22.56 -18.34 9.99
N ASP A 149 -23.35 -17.27 10.13
CA ASP A 149 -24.30 -16.88 9.11
C ASP A 149 -23.56 -16.67 7.77
N GLN A 150 -24.10 -17.24 6.69
CA GLN A 150 -23.48 -17.18 5.38
C GLN A 150 -24.04 -16.02 4.56
N TRP A 151 -23.17 -15.25 3.91
CA TRP A 151 -23.54 -14.12 3.04
C TRP A 151 -24.64 -14.47 2.05
N ASP A 152 -24.46 -15.56 1.30
CA ASP A 152 -25.38 -15.95 0.24
C ASP A 152 -26.79 -16.28 0.77
N ASP A 153 -26.87 -16.89 1.96
CA ASP A 153 -28.17 -17.23 2.58
C ASP A 153 -28.91 -15.99 3.07
N LEU A 154 -28.17 -15.03 3.63
CA LEU A 154 -28.73 -13.76 4.10
C LEU A 154 -29.22 -12.90 2.94
N VAL A 155 -28.42 -12.79 1.87
CA VAL A 155 -28.78 -12.04 0.66
C VAL A 155 -29.99 -12.63 -0.04
N LYS A 156 -30.13 -13.97 -0.07
CA LYS A 156 -31.32 -14.63 -0.64
C LYS A 156 -32.60 -14.35 0.14
N LYS A 157 -32.50 -14.18 1.47
CA LYS A 157 -33.66 -13.97 2.36
C LYS A 157 -34.08 -12.50 2.43
N ALA A 158 -33.16 -11.58 2.26
CA ALA A 158 -33.44 -10.15 2.42
C ALA A 158 -33.98 -9.53 1.13
N GLU A 159 -34.98 -8.66 1.24
CA GLU A 159 -35.38 -7.79 0.15
C GLU A 159 -34.36 -6.68 -0.07
N PRO A 160 -34.15 -6.20 -1.30
CA PRO A 160 -33.19 -5.12 -1.54
C PRO A 160 -33.67 -3.82 -0.92
N LEU A 161 -32.74 -3.08 -0.33
CA LEU A 161 -33.00 -1.72 0.17
C LEU A 161 -33.41 -0.82 -0.99
N GLU A 162 -34.58 -0.23 -0.88
CA GLU A 162 -35.18 0.60 -1.94
C GLU A 162 -34.54 2.01 -2.01
N GLY A 163 -34.63 2.61 -3.19
CA GLY A 163 -34.25 3.99 -3.44
C GLY A 163 -32.72 4.21 -3.49
N ARG A 164 -32.34 5.48 -3.48
CA ARG A 164 -30.92 5.94 -3.47
C ARG A 164 -30.61 6.45 -2.08
N VAL A 165 -30.19 5.57 -1.20
CA VAL A 165 -29.79 5.94 0.18
C VAL A 165 -28.44 6.64 0.13
N LEU A 166 -28.41 7.91 0.53
CA LEU A 166 -27.20 8.71 0.65
C LEU A 166 -26.85 8.94 2.11
N ARG A 167 -25.60 9.24 2.36
CA ARG A 167 -25.09 9.62 3.67
C ARG A 167 -24.93 11.15 3.74
N LYS A 168 -24.83 11.70 4.93
CA LYS A 168 -24.35 13.07 5.06
C LYS A 168 -22.86 13.11 4.73
N GLY A 169 -22.36 14.22 4.17
CA GLY A 169 -20.95 14.35 3.81
C GLY A 169 -20.00 14.23 5.01
N ASP A 170 -20.45 14.68 6.18
CA ASP A 170 -19.71 14.60 7.45
C ASP A 170 -19.85 13.26 8.20
N ASP A 171 -20.76 12.35 7.79
CA ASP A 171 -20.84 10.99 8.34
C ASP A 171 -19.52 10.24 8.08
N LEU A 172 -19.05 9.49 9.07
CA LEU A 172 -17.88 8.64 8.89
C LEU A 172 -18.18 7.51 7.90
N ALA A 173 -17.33 7.41 6.87
CA ALA A 173 -17.38 6.32 5.91
C ALA A 173 -16.55 5.13 6.40
N MET A 174 -15.34 5.40 6.90
CA MET A 174 -14.41 4.36 7.33
C MET A 174 -13.41 4.82 8.38
N ILE A 175 -12.86 3.86 9.12
CA ILE A 175 -11.70 4.02 10.00
C ILE A 175 -10.61 3.08 9.50
N ILE A 176 -9.45 3.64 9.13
CA ILE A 176 -8.29 2.90 8.64
C ILE A 176 -7.26 2.81 9.75
N TYR A 177 -6.97 1.58 10.22
CA TYR A 177 -5.96 1.37 11.24
C TYR A 177 -4.57 1.30 10.64
N THR A 178 -3.67 2.13 11.15
CA THR A 178 -2.26 2.20 10.71
C THR A 178 -1.34 1.80 11.84
N SER A 179 -0.25 1.10 11.52
CA SER A 179 0.79 0.79 12.50
C SER A 179 1.52 2.07 12.90
N GLY A 180 1.22 2.60 14.07
CA GLY A 180 1.91 3.76 14.63
C GLY A 180 3.34 3.42 15.09
N SER A 181 4.20 4.43 15.13
CA SER A 181 5.56 4.33 15.71
C SER A 181 5.57 3.99 17.22
N THR A 182 4.43 4.08 17.89
CA THR A 182 4.25 3.88 19.34
C THR A 182 3.77 2.47 19.72
N GLY A 183 3.66 1.54 18.77
CA GLY A 183 3.36 0.13 19.01
C GLY A 183 1.90 -0.30 18.81
N ARG A 184 0.90 0.51 19.15
CA ARG A 184 -0.52 0.18 18.89
C ARG A 184 -1.03 0.89 17.65
N PRO A 185 -1.87 0.24 16.80
CA PRO A 185 -2.46 0.87 15.64
C PRO A 185 -3.34 2.08 15.98
N LYS A 186 -3.30 3.12 15.14
CA LYS A 186 -4.15 4.32 15.24
C LYS A 186 -5.25 4.24 14.21
N GLY A 187 -6.47 4.62 14.58
CA GLY A 187 -7.62 4.63 13.68
C GLY A 187 -7.76 5.98 12.97
N VAL A 188 -7.37 6.06 11.71
CA VAL A 188 -7.52 7.26 10.87
C VAL A 188 -8.94 7.35 10.36
N MET A 189 -9.66 8.43 10.69
CA MET A 189 -11.06 8.63 10.33
C MET A 189 -11.23 9.38 9.01
N HIS A 190 -12.06 8.83 8.10
CA HIS A 190 -12.49 9.50 6.87
C HIS A 190 -14.01 9.53 6.75
N ASN A 191 -14.55 10.69 6.41
CA ASN A 191 -15.97 10.89 6.13
C ASN A 191 -16.27 10.82 4.63
N PHE A 192 -17.55 10.86 4.26
CA PHE A 192 -17.98 10.72 2.85
C PHE A 192 -17.49 11.86 1.96
N ASP A 193 -17.45 13.11 2.44
CA ASP A 193 -16.94 14.23 1.64
C ASP A 193 -15.48 14.03 1.24
N ARG A 194 -14.65 13.54 2.17
CA ARG A 194 -13.20 13.38 1.96
C ARG A 194 -12.87 12.25 1.00
N ILE A 195 -13.51 11.10 1.17
CA ILE A 195 -13.31 9.95 0.26
C ILE A 195 -13.87 10.22 -1.14
N SER A 196 -15.00 10.93 -1.23
CA SER A 196 -15.61 11.32 -2.50
C SER A 196 -14.72 12.31 -3.26
N PHE A 197 -14.20 13.33 -2.58
CA PHE A 197 -13.26 14.29 -3.14
C PHE A 197 -12.00 13.59 -3.70
N ALA A 198 -11.40 12.72 -2.89
CA ALA A 198 -10.19 11.99 -3.30
C ALA A 198 -10.46 11.08 -4.51
N ALA A 199 -11.55 10.31 -4.49
CA ALA A 199 -11.92 9.39 -5.57
C ALA A 199 -12.20 10.13 -6.89
N GLU A 200 -12.97 11.23 -6.87
CA GLU A 200 -13.17 12.08 -8.05
C GLU A 200 -11.86 12.70 -8.53
N GLY A 201 -11.00 13.14 -7.59
CA GLY A 201 -9.69 13.68 -7.89
C GLY A 201 -8.80 12.67 -8.60
N PHE A 202 -8.76 11.43 -8.12
CA PHE A 202 -8.04 10.34 -8.80
C PHE A 202 -8.59 10.06 -10.19
N VAL A 203 -9.93 9.94 -10.32
CA VAL A 203 -10.55 9.73 -11.64
C VAL A 203 -10.12 10.80 -12.63
N LYS A 204 -10.07 12.07 -12.22
CA LYS A 204 -9.61 13.19 -13.07
C LYS A 204 -8.10 13.11 -13.36
N ALA A 205 -7.27 12.79 -12.34
CA ALA A 205 -5.82 12.79 -12.47
C ALA A 205 -5.30 11.65 -13.35
N ILE A 206 -5.89 10.44 -13.25
CA ILE A 206 -5.45 9.24 -13.99
C ILE A 206 -6.33 8.92 -15.20
N GLY A 207 -7.45 9.62 -15.38
CA GLY A 207 -8.36 9.45 -16.50
C GLY A 207 -8.97 8.06 -16.57
N ILE A 208 -9.34 7.46 -15.42
CA ILE A 208 -9.95 6.12 -15.38
C ILE A 208 -11.39 6.19 -15.89
N THR A 209 -11.77 5.19 -16.68
CA THR A 209 -13.10 5.04 -17.27
C THR A 209 -13.61 3.62 -17.10
N ASN A 210 -14.85 3.37 -17.49
CA ASN A 210 -15.46 2.03 -17.50
C ASN A 210 -14.84 1.08 -18.54
N GLU A 211 -13.93 1.54 -19.38
CA GLU A 211 -13.14 0.68 -20.30
C GLU A 211 -11.84 0.17 -19.67
N ASP A 212 -11.45 0.75 -18.54
CA ASP A 212 -10.20 0.38 -17.87
C ASP A 212 -10.33 -0.93 -17.07
N ARG A 213 -9.22 -1.63 -16.96
CA ARG A 213 -9.06 -2.86 -16.19
C ARG A 213 -7.99 -2.65 -15.13
N VAL A 214 -8.30 -3.07 -13.91
CA VAL A 214 -7.42 -2.92 -12.74
C VAL A 214 -7.30 -4.27 -12.03
N LEU A 215 -6.11 -4.63 -11.55
CA LEU A 215 -5.90 -5.79 -10.69
C LEU A 215 -5.86 -5.35 -9.22
N SER A 216 -6.79 -5.84 -8.41
CA SER A 216 -6.83 -5.64 -6.95
C SER A 216 -6.06 -6.76 -6.23
N TYR A 217 -5.00 -6.40 -5.51
CA TYR A 217 -4.15 -7.38 -4.82
C TYR A 217 -3.42 -6.82 -3.59
N LEU A 218 -3.18 -5.51 -3.50
CA LEU A 218 -2.67 -4.90 -2.27
C LEU A 218 -3.77 -4.93 -1.20
N PRO A 219 -3.44 -5.04 0.10
CA PRO A 219 -4.48 -5.20 1.12
C PRO A 219 -5.53 -4.09 1.10
N LEU A 220 -6.81 -4.44 0.99
CA LEU A 220 -7.93 -3.49 1.08
C LEU A 220 -8.08 -2.85 2.47
N ALA A 221 -7.44 -3.39 3.51
CA ALA A 221 -7.30 -2.71 4.79
C ALA A 221 -6.34 -1.51 4.73
N HIS A 222 -5.52 -1.39 3.67
CA HIS A 222 -4.61 -0.27 3.47
C HIS A 222 -5.25 0.81 2.60
N VAL A 223 -5.06 2.07 2.99
CA VAL A 223 -5.61 3.23 2.28
C VAL A 223 -5.28 3.26 0.79
N PHE A 224 -4.10 2.82 0.39
CA PHE A 224 -3.66 2.87 -1.00
C PHE A 224 -4.58 2.05 -1.92
N GLU A 225 -4.88 0.80 -1.57
CA GLU A 225 -5.79 -0.05 -2.34
C GLU A 225 -7.24 0.46 -2.26
N ARG A 226 -7.67 0.93 -1.07
CA ARG A 226 -9.01 1.50 -0.87
C ARG A 226 -9.25 2.73 -1.74
N ALA A 227 -8.32 3.68 -1.73
CA ALA A 227 -8.47 4.92 -2.48
C ALA A 227 -8.23 4.73 -3.99
N ALA A 228 -7.07 4.12 -4.35
CA ALA A 228 -6.63 4.07 -5.73
C ALA A 228 -7.32 2.99 -6.58
N VAL A 229 -7.83 1.91 -5.96
CA VAL A 229 -8.55 0.85 -6.67
C VAL A 229 -10.04 0.91 -6.34
N GLU A 230 -10.44 0.64 -5.11
CA GLU A 230 -11.86 0.52 -4.74
C GLU A 230 -12.63 1.81 -4.98
N CYS A 231 -12.34 2.89 -4.26
CA CYS A 231 -13.09 4.14 -4.38
C CYS A 231 -12.97 4.77 -5.77
N THR A 232 -11.79 4.69 -6.39
CA THR A 232 -11.59 5.21 -7.75
C THR A 232 -12.40 4.45 -8.80
N THR A 233 -12.53 3.12 -8.70
CA THR A 233 -13.34 2.35 -9.65
C THR A 233 -14.83 2.46 -9.36
N LEU A 234 -15.26 2.65 -8.10
CA LEU A 234 -16.65 2.98 -7.77
C LEU A 234 -17.11 4.28 -8.45
N VAL A 235 -16.23 5.26 -8.57
CA VAL A 235 -16.51 6.54 -9.25
C VAL A 235 -16.28 6.44 -10.76
N GLY A 236 -15.15 5.94 -11.21
CA GLY A 236 -14.74 5.89 -12.62
C GLY A 236 -15.40 4.76 -13.41
N GLY A 237 -15.73 3.63 -12.78
CA GLY A 237 -16.43 2.50 -13.37
C GLY A 237 -15.54 1.43 -13.99
N GLY A 238 -14.24 1.44 -13.74
CA GLY A 238 -13.30 0.44 -14.28
C GLY A 238 -13.58 -0.98 -13.78
N HIS A 239 -13.26 -1.99 -14.60
CA HIS A 239 -13.42 -3.41 -14.27
C HIS A 239 -12.29 -3.87 -13.34
N VAL A 240 -12.62 -4.42 -12.17
CA VAL A 240 -11.68 -4.90 -11.15
C VAL A 240 -11.55 -6.42 -11.21
N PHE A 241 -10.33 -6.90 -11.36
CA PHE A 241 -9.93 -8.30 -11.24
C PHE A 241 -9.26 -8.52 -9.90
N PHE A 242 -9.62 -9.56 -9.19
CA PHE A 242 -8.95 -9.92 -7.93
C PHE A 242 -7.83 -10.94 -8.17
N ALA A 243 -6.72 -10.80 -7.47
CA ALA A 243 -5.69 -11.83 -7.42
C ALA A 243 -6.17 -13.00 -6.53
N GLU A 244 -5.90 -14.23 -6.97
CA GLU A 244 -6.27 -15.42 -6.21
C GLU A 244 -5.28 -15.67 -5.07
N SER A 245 -3.98 -15.69 -5.38
CA SER A 245 -2.90 -15.91 -4.41
C SER A 245 -1.57 -15.35 -4.93
N LEU A 246 -0.53 -15.41 -4.11
CA LEU A 246 0.83 -15.08 -4.54
C LEU A 246 1.35 -16.06 -5.62
N ASP A 247 1.01 -17.34 -5.50
CA ASP A 247 1.43 -18.38 -6.44
C ASP A 247 0.79 -18.24 -7.82
N THR A 248 -0.44 -17.73 -7.87
CA THR A 248 -1.19 -17.53 -9.12
C THR A 248 -1.01 -16.13 -9.69
N PHE A 249 -0.31 -15.23 -9.01
CA PHE A 249 -0.25 -13.81 -9.31
C PHE A 249 0.06 -13.49 -10.79
N VAL A 250 1.04 -14.20 -11.38
CA VAL A 250 1.41 -13.99 -12.80
C VAL A 250 0.26 -14.39 -13.72
N LYS A 251 -0.48 -15.45 -13.40
CA LYS A 251 -1.66 -15.86 -14.17
C LYS A 251 -2.81 -14.87 -13.99
N ASP A 252 -2.98 -14.34 -12.79
CA ASP A 252 -4.04 -13.38 -12.47
C ASP A 252 -3.83 -12.05 -13.20
N ILE A 253 -2.60 -11.51 -13.22
CA ILE A 253 -2.30 -10.30 -13.97
C ILE A 253 -2.40 -10.52 -15.50
N GLN A 254 -2.02 -11.69 -15.99
CA GLN A 254 -2.18 -12.06 -17.40
C GLN A 254 -3.66 -12.23 -17.79
N ARG A 255 -4.51 -12.67 -16.87
CA ARG A 255 -5.98 -12.71 -17.04
C ARG A 255 -6.57 -11.30 -17.04
N ALA A 256 -6.19 -10.47 -16.09
CA ALA A 256 -6.69 -9.11 -15.95
C ALA A 256 -6.27 -8.22 -17.12
N GLN A 257 -5.07 -8.42 -17.66
CA GLN A 257 -4.49 -7.55 -18.69
C GLN A 257 -4.74 -6.07 -18.37
N PRO A 258 -4.26 -5.58 -17.21
CA PRO A 258 -4.64 -4.28 -16.70
C PRO A 258 -4.27 -3.16 -17.67
N THR A 259 -5.10 -2.12 -17.73
CA THR A 259 -4.81 -0.87 -18.43
C THR A 259 -4.29 0.20 -17.47
N VAL A 260 -4.65 0.07 -16.21
CA VAL A 260 -4.10 0.84 -15.09
C VAL A 260 -3.52 -0.17 -14.09
N PHE A 261 -2.23 -0.04 -13.79
CA PHE A 261 -1.54 -0.92 -12.85
C PHE A 261 -0.78 -0.12 -11.80
N ILE A 262 -1.22 -0.25 -10.57
CA ILE A 262 -0.68 0.45 -9.41
C ILE A 262 -0.05 -0.58 -8.48
N SER A 263 1.19 -0.32 -8.03
CA SER A 263 1.96 -1.26 -7.26
C SER A 263 2.89 -0.59 -6.25
N VAL A 264 3.66 -1.41 -5.57
CA VAL A 264 4.73 -1.00 -4.66
C VAL A 264 6.10 -1.29 -5.26
N PRO A 265 7.18 -0.58 -4.87
CA PRO A 265 8.51 -0.73 -5.47
C PRO A 265 9.03 -2.17 -5.49
N ARG A 266 8.74 -2.94 -4.43
CA ARG A 266 9.18 -4.34 -4.31
C ARG A 266 8.65 -5.23 -5.43
N LEU A 267 7.40 -5.06 -5.87
CA LEU A 267 6.86 -5.86 -6.97
C LEU A 267 7.47 -5.46 -8.31
N TRP A 268 7.64 -4.17 -8.55
CA TRP A 268 8.32 -3.66 -9.74
C TRP A 268 9.74 -4.23 -9.84
N LEU A 269 10.48 -4.27 -8.73
CA LEU A 269 11.81 -4.87 -8.67
C LEU A 269 11.79 -6.39 -8.92
N LYS A 270 10.84 -7.12 -8.30
CA LYS A 270 10.69 -8.57 -8.52
C LYS A 270 10.40 -8.90 -10.00
N PHE A 271 9.59 -8.11 -10.66
CA PHE A 271 9.32 -8.26 -12.09
C PHE A 271 10.59 -8.07 -12.92
N GLN A 272 11.36 -7.02 -12.69
CA GLN A 272 12.65 -6.79 -13.36
C GLN A 272 13.61 -7.96 -13.13
N GLN A 273 13.78 -8.38 -11.87
CA GLN A 273 14.64 -9.52 -11.52
C GLN A 273 14.18 -10.81 -12.19
N GLY A 274 12.88 -11.06 -12.28
CA GLY A 274 12.30 -12.19 -13.00
C GLY A 274 12.64 -12.18 -14.51
N VAL A 275 12.68 -11.00 -15.12
CA VAL A 275 13.13 -10.82 -16.50
C VAL A 275 14.63 -11.09 -16.62
N PHE A 276 15.44 -10.57 -15.71
CA PHE A 276 16.90 -10.74 -15.71
C PHE A 276 17.34 -12.18 -15.48
N LYS A 277 16.57 -12.98 -14.72
CA LYS A 277 16.82 -14.43 -14.59
C LYS A 277 16.67 -15.18 -15.93
N LYS A 278 15.79 -14.70 -16.84
CA LYS A 278 15.56 -15.29 -18.16
C LYS A 278 16.44 -14.68 -19.26
N GLN A 279 16.79 -13.42 -19.14
CA GLN A 279 17.57 -12.65 -20.10
C GLN A 279 18.62 -11.79 -19.38
N PRO A 280 19.92 -12.10 -19.50
CA PRO A 280 20.96 -11.31 -18.84
C PRO A 280 20.85 -9.81 -19.15
N PRO A 281 21.01 -8.91 -18.15
CA PRO A 281 20.80 -7.48 -18.31
C PRO A 281 21.56 -6.86 -19.49
N LYS A 282 22.85 -7.19 -19.64
CA LYS A 282 23.72 -6.69 -20.75
C LYS A 282 23.16 -7.07 -22.13
N LYS A 283 22.66 -8.31 -22.27
CA LYS A 283 22.08 -8.80 -23.54
C LYS A 283 20.75 -8.09 -23.82
N LEU A 284 19.90 -7.93 -22.80
CA LEU A 284 18.63 -7.23 -22.94
C LEU A 284 18.84 -5.75 -23.31
N ASP A 285 19.76 -5.06 -22.61
CA ASP A 285 20.10 -3.65 -22.91
C ASP A 285 20.64 -3.47 -24.33
N PHE A 286 21.45 -4.43 -24.83
CA PHE A 286 21.91 -4.40 -26.20
C PHE A 286 20.74 -4.55 -27.20
N LEU A 287 19.84 -5.52 -26.98
CA LEU A 287 18.68 -5.75 -27.83
C LEU A 287 17.71 -4.57 -27.87
N LEU A 288 17.53 -3.90 -26.75
CA LEU A 288 16.68 -2.71 -26.62
C LEU A 288 17.28 -1.45 -27.29
N LYS A 289 18.54 -1.47 -27.70
CA LYS A 289 19.17 -0.38 -28.48
C LYS A 289 19.01 -0.54 -29.97
N ILE A 290 18.62 -1.73 -30.46
CA ILE A 290 18.47 -1.99 -31.89
C ILE A 290 17.12 -1.48 -32.37
N PRO A 291 17.05 -0.50 -33.30
CA PRO A 291 15.79 -0.02 -33.86
C PRO A 291 14.93 -1.18 -34.38
N ILE A 292 13.62 -1.06 -34.31
CA ILE A 292 12.59 -2.07 -34.67
C ILE A 292 12.60 -3.27 -33.70
N LEU A 293 13.74 -3.89 -33.42
CA LEU A 293 13.85 -5.02 -32.49
C LEU A 293 13.51 -4.60 -31.04
N SER A 294 13.86 -3.39 -30.66
CA SER A 294 13.56 -2.83 -29.33
C SER A 294 12.07 -2.89 -29.01
N GLY A 295 11.20 -2.48 -29.92
CA GLY A 295 9.75 -2.51 -29.74
C GLY A 295 9.20 -3.93 -29.62
N ILE A 296 9.74 -4.88 -30.41
CA ILE A 296 9.32 -6.29 -30.35
C ILE A 296 9.73 -6.93 -29.02
N ILE A 297 10.97 -6.69 -28.58
CA ILE A 297 11.48 -7.21 -27.31
C ILE A 297 10.74 -6.59 -26.12
N ALA A 298 10.55 -5.27 -26.12
CA ALA A 298 9.81 -4.57 -25.07
C ALA A 298 8.37 -5.12 -24.94
N LYS A 299 7.66 -5.24 -26.07
CA LYS A 299 6.32 -5.84 -26.09
C LYS A 299 6.31 -7.26 -25.57
N LYS A 300 7.29 -8.09 -25.95
CA LYS A 300 7.42 -9.48 -25.46
C LYS A 300 7.64 -9.53 -23.95
N VAL A 301 8.47 -8.65 -23.40
CA VAL A 301 8.71 -8.56 -21.95
C VAL A 301 7.43 -8.12 -21.24
N LEU A 302 6.79 -7.06 -21.69
CA LEU A 302 5.55 -6.56 -21.07
C LEU A 302 4.41 -7.60 -21.16
N THR A 303 4.30 -8.34 -22.27
CA THR A 303 3.31 -9.43 -22.40
C THR A 303 3.58 -10.56 -21.41
N ALA A 304 4.85 -10.96 -21.23
CA ALA A 304 5.20 -11.98 -20.25
C ALA A 304 4.89 -11.56 -18.80
N LEU A 305 4.94 -10.26 -18.52
CA LEU A 305 4.56 -9.67 -17.24
C LEU A 305 3.04 -9.38 -17.10
N GLY A 306 2.25 -9.55 -18.18
CA GLY A 306 0.83 -9.18 -18.22
C GLY A 306 0.57 -7.67 -18.30
N LEU A 307 1.58 -6.86 -18.64
CA LEU A 307 1.54 -5.39 -18.64
C LEU A 307 1.41 -4.76 -20.04
N GLN A 308 1.19 -5.56 -21.07
CA GLN A 308 1.19 -5.11 -22.49
C GLN A 308 0.09 -4.08 -22.83
N HIS A 309 -0.94 -3.95 -22.01
CA HIS A 309 -2.05 -3.01 -22.19
C HIS A 309 -2.02 -1.85 -21.19
N VAL A 310 -1.02 -1.80 -20.32
CA VAL A 310 -0.93 -0.75 -19.29
C VAL A 310 -0.62 0.59 -19.95
N ARG A 311 -1.58 1.51 -19.87
CA ARG A 311 -1.45 2.91 -20.28
C ARG A 311 -0.97 3.80 -19.14
N LEU A 312 -1.24 3.39 -17.89
CA LEU A 312 -0.82 4.09 -16.70
C LEU A 312 -0.24 3.09 -15.70
N ALA A 313 1.03 3.28 -15.35
CA ALA A 313 1.72 2.54 -14.32
C ALA A 313 2.14 3.48 -13.20
N ALA A 314 1.88 3.11 -11.95
CA ALA A 314 2.29 3.90 -10.80
C ALA A 314 2.89 3.05 -9.68
N SER A 315 3.82 3.65 -8.95
CA SER A 315 4.40 3.10 -7.73
C SER A 315 4.16 4.04 -6.56
N GLY A 316 3.81 3.49 -5.40
CA GLY A 316 3.57 4.26 -4.19
C GLY A 316 3.92 3.49 -2.91
N SER A 317 3.59 4.06 -1.76
CA SER A 317 3.82 3.53 -0.41
C SER A 317 5.27 3.47 0.07
N ALA A 318 6.25 3.54 -0.81
CA ALA A 318 7.67 3.63 -0.51
C ALA A 318 8.41 4.28 -1.70
N PRO A 319 9.59 4.88 -1.50
CA PRO A 319 10.42 5.38 -2.59
C PRO A 319 10.80 4.26 -3.57
N ILE A 320 10.84 4.57 -4.85
CA ILE A 320 11.26 3.64 -5.90
C ILE A 320 12.59 4.09 -6.51
N PRO A 321 13.55 3.16 -6.75
CA PRO A 321 14.82 3.51 -7.38
C PRO A 321 14.65 4.17 -8.74
N ALA A 322 15.36 5.26 -8.98
CA ALA A 322 15.30 6.00 -10.24
C ALA A 322 15.71 5.13 -11.45
N GLU A 323 16.67 4.23 -11.25
CA GLU A 323 17.13 3.30 -12.28
C GLU A 323 16.06 2.27 -12.66
N LEU A 324 15.25 1.84 -11.70
CA LEU A 324 14.11 0.96 -11.95
C LEU A 324 13.04 1.63 -12.81
N ILE A 325 12.70 2.89 -12.51
CA ILE A 325 11.81 3.70 -13.35
C ILE A 325 12.39 3.84 -14.78
N ALA A 326 13.68 4.16 -14.91
CA ALA A 326 14.35 4.32 -16.18
C ALA A 326 14.32 3.01 -16.99
N TRP A 327 14.47 1.86 -16.34
CA TRP A 327 14.40 0.56 -16.98
C TRP A 327 13.01 0.28 -17.58
N TYR A 328 11.93 0.53 -16.83
CA TYR A 328 10.56 0.37 -17.34
C TYR A 328 10.26 1.34 -18.50
N ARG A 329 10.78 2.56 -18.45
CA ARG A 329 10.65 3.52 -19.56
C ARG A 329 11.34 3.04 -20.84
N LYS A 330 12.47 2.33 -20.74
CA LYS A 330 13.10 1.67 -21.92
C LYS A 330 12.20 0.61 -22.55
N LEU A 331 11.32 -0.01 -21.78
CA LEU A 331 10.30 -0.95 -22.27
C LEU A 331 9.03 -0.24 -22.82
N GLY A 332 8.99 1.08 -22.79
CA GLY A 332 7.82 1.87 -23.21
C GLY A 332 6.73 2.00 -22.13
N LEU A 333 7.00 1.55 -20.91
CA LEU A 333 6.09 1.70 -19.78
C LEU A 333 6.46 2.94 -18.95
N ASN A 334 5.62 3.98 -19.01
CA ASN A 334 5.84 5.19 -18.23
C ASN A 334 5.44 4.96 -16.76
N LEU A 335 6.39 4.42 -15.98
CA LEU A 335 6.20 4.20 -14.56
C LEU A 335 6.32 5.53 -13.80
N MET A 336 5.27 5.91 -13.12
CA MET A 336 5.14 7.12 -12.33
C MET A 336 5.31 6.82 -10.84
N GLU A 337 5.64 7.82 -10.05
CA GLU A 337 5.77 7.74 -8.61
C GLU A 337 4.72 8.62 -7.94
N GLY A 338 4.08 8.11 -6.86
CA GLY A 338 3.15 8.85 -6.04
C GLY A 338 3.56 8.84 -4.57
N TYR A 339 3.25 9.92 -3.87
CA TYR A 339 3.45 10.07 -2.43
C TYR A 339 2.17 10.52 -1.76
N ALA A 340 1.78 9.80 -0.75
CA ALA A 340 0.66 10.11 0.12
C ALA A 340 0.70 9.22 1.37
N MET A 341 -0.29 9.36 2.24
CA MET A 341 -0.41 8.62 3.48
C MET A 341 -1.87 8.29 3.81
N SER A 342 -2.08 7.55 4.89
CA SER A 342 -3.43 7.23 5.33
C SER A 342 -4.21 8.47 5.74
N GLU A 343 -3.52 9.45 6.27
CA GLU A 343 -4.07 10.70 6.80
C GLU A 343 -4.58 11.67 5.72
N ASP A 344 -4.20 11.48 4.46
CA ASP A 344 -4.70 12.26 3.30
C ASP A 344 -5.48 11.41 2.30
N PHE A 345 -5.95 10.24 2.73
CA PHE A 345 -6.65 9.25 1.92
C PHE A 345 -5.90 8.89 0.62
N ALA A 346 -4.59 8.73 0.71
CA ALA A 346 -3.68 8.48 -0.40
C ALA A 346 -3.69 9.55 -1.51
N TYR A 347 -4.26 10.75 -1.27
CA TYR A 347 -4.44 11.80 -2.24
C TYR A 347 -3.55 13.02 -1.93
N SER A 348 -2.31 12.99 -2.40
CA SER A 348 -1.34 14.07 -2.17
C SER A 348 -0.54 14.44 -3.42
N HIS A 349 0.47 13.66 -3.80
CA HIS A 349 1.35 13.96 -4.92
C HIS A 349 1.39 12.79 -5.92
N LEU A 350 1.47 13.11 -7.18
CA LEU A 350 1.64 12.15 -8.26
C LEU A 350 2.51 12.74 -9.36
N SER A 351 3.46 11.95 -9.86
CA SER A 351 4.13 12.27 -11.12
C SER A 351 3.12 12.22 -12.26
N THR A 352 3.26 13.15 -13.21
CA THR A 352 2.51 13.15 -14.47
C THR A 352 3.50 13.03 -15.62
N PRO A 353 3.07 12.71 -16.85
CA PRO A 353 3.99 12.65 -17.99
C PRO A 353 4.85 13.92 -18.16
N ASP A 354 4.27 15.08 -17.86
CA ASP A 354 4.95 16.39 -17.98
C ASP A 354 5.85 16.72 -16.77
N HIS A 355 5.63 16.05 -15.62
CA HIS A 355 6.35 16.28 -14.36
C HIS A 355 6.90 14.96 -13.79
N ALA A 356 7.35 14.05 -14.64
CA ALA A 356 7.88 12.75 -14.23
C ALA A 356 9.41 12.76 -14.29
N GLN A 357 10.04 13.10 -13.18
CA GLN A 357 11.47 13.00 -12.98
C GLN A 357 11.78 11.90 -11.98
N PRO A 358 12.62 10.88 -12.30
CA PRO A 358 13.02 9.86 -11.36
C PRO A 358 13.59 10.43 -10.06
N GLY A 359 13.17 9.88 -8.93
CA GLY A 359 13.54 10.38 -7.59
C GLY A 359 12.67 11.53 -7.07
N TYR A 360 11.65 11.95 -7.84
CA TYR A 360 10.66 12.94 -7.43
C TYR A 360 9.27 12.34 -7.50
N VAL A 361 8.48 12.56 -6.46
CA VAL A 361 7.10 12.05 -6.36
C VAL A 361 6.06 12.92 -7.07
N GLY A 362 6.51 13.80 -7.96
CA GLY A 362 5.66 14.65 -8.77
C GLY A 362 5.24 15.95 -8.07
N VAL A 363 4.06 16.42 -8.44
CA VAL A 363 3.47 17.67 -7.98
C VAL A 363 2.21 17.39 -7.15
N PRO A 364 1.75 18.35 -6.33
CA PRO A 364 0.48 18.20 -5.61
C PRO A 364 -0.68 17.95 -6.57
N LEU A 365 -1.55 16.99 -6.20
CA LEU A 365 -2.80 16.74 -6.91
C LEU A 365 -3.76 17.95 -6.77
N PRO A 366 -4.73 18.11 -7.67
CA PRO A 366 -5.67 19.23 -7.62
C PRO A 366 -6.35 19.40 -6.26
N GLY A 367 -6.32 20.61 -5.71
CA GLY A 367 -6.87 20.93 -4.39
C GLY A 367 -5.94 20.64 -3.21
N VAL A 368 -4.74 20.10 -3.46
CA VAL A 368 -3.73 19.86 -2.42
C VAL A 368 -2.74 21.04 -2.38
N GLU A 369 -2.57 21.64 -1.21
CA GLU A 369 -1.52 22.60 -0.92
C GLU A 369 -0.37 21.90 -0.20
N CYS A 370 0.87 22.18 -0.61
CA CYS A 370 2.08 21.64 0.00
C CYS A 370 3.09 22.75 0.27
N LYS A 371 3.65 22.77 1.49
CA LYS A 371 4.78 23.61 1.86
C LYS A 371 5.79 22.83 2.68
N LEU A 372 6.98 23.38 2.87
CA LEU A 372 7.99 22.84 3.77
C LEU A 372 8.10 23.74 5.00
N SER A 373 8.28 23.13 6.19
CA SER A 373 8.67 23.86 7.40
C SER A 373 10.11 24.36 7.29
N GLU A 374 10.56 25.17 8.25
CA GLU A 374 11.97 25.61 8.34
C GLU A 374 12.95 24.45 8.45
N GLU A 375 12.53 23.33 9.09
CA GLU A 375 13.34 22.11 9.23
C GLU A 375 13.20 21.15 8.03
N GLY A 376 12.44 21.55 6.99
CA GLY A 376 12.22 20.76 5.79
C GLY A 376 11.15 19.66 5.95
N GLU A 377 10.30 19.71 6.98
CA GLU A 377 9.14 18.82 7.09
C GLU A 377 8.08 19.18 6.03
N ILE A 378 7.55 18.16 5.37
CA ILE A 378 6.47 18.31 4.40
C ILE A 378 5.15 18.55 5.15
N LEU A 379 4.50 19.67 4.82
CA LEU A 379 3.22 20.07 5.38
C LEU A 379 2.17 20.09 4.28
N ILE A 380 1.04 19.39 4.51
CA ILE A 380 -0.01 19.21 3.50
C ILE A 380 -1.34 19.74 4.01
N LYS A 381 -2.06 20.42 3.13
CA LYS A 381 -3.45 20.83 3.35
C LYS A 381 -4.29 20.38 2.16
N SER A 382 -5.29 19.55 2.44
CA SER A 382 -6.10 18.89 1.42
C SER A 382 -7.54 18.70 1.92
N PRO A 383 -8.54 18.81 1.05
CA PRO A 383 -9.91 18.40 1.37
C PRO A 383 -10.04 16.89 1.67
N ALA A 384 -9.08 16.07 1.21
CA ALA A 384 -9.04 14.64 1.47
C ALA A 384 -8.38 14.25 2.82
N ARG A 385 -7.85 15.23 3.59
CA ARG A 385 -7.19 14.95 4.87
C ARG A 385 -8.13 14.27 5.86
N LEU A 386 -7.58 13.50 6.83
CA LEU A 386 -8.35 12.84 7.88
C LEU A 386 -9.29 13.80 8.63
N VAL A 387 -10.36 13.26 9.19
CA VAL A 387 -11.22 13.98 10.16
C VAL A 387 -10.47 14.15 11.48
N GLY A 388 -9.77 13.10 11.90
CA GLY A 388 -8.99 13.00 13.13
C GLY A 388 -8.64 11.54 13.38
N TYR A 389 -7.96 11.26 14.49
CA TYR A 389 -7.73 9.91 14.98
C TYR A 389 -8.84 9.47 15.93
N PHE A 390 -9.40 8.30 15.68
CA PHE A 390 -10.52 7.78 16.47
C PHE A 390 -10.14 7.61 17.94
N LYS A 391 -10.88 8.30 18.83
CA LYS A 391 -10.67 8.35 20.30
C LYS A 391 -9.28 8.84 20.73
N GLN A 392 -8.59 9.64 19.92
CA GLN A 392 -7.24 10.16 20.22
C GLN A 392 -7.13 11.66 19.86
N PRO A 393 -7.96 12.55 20.46
CA PRO A 393 -7.96 13.97 20.11
C PRO A 393 -6.65 14.69 20.47
N GLU A 394 -5.86 14.17 21.40
CA GLU A 394 -4.54 14.68 21.74
C GLU A 394 -3.56 14.58 20.55
N LEU A 395 -3.66 13.52 19.75
CA LEU A 395 -2.85 13.38 18.54
C LEU A 395 -3.28 14.38 17.47
N ASP A 396 -4.57 14.70 17.38
CA ASP A 396 -5.07 15.69 16.44
C ASP A 396 -4.46 17.06 16.68
N ALA A 397 -4.29 17.44 17.95
CA ALA A 397 -3.68 18.71 18.33
C ALA A 397 -2.19 18.80 17.95
N GLU A 398 -1.48 17.66 17.90
CA GLU A 398 -0.06 17.60 17.57
C GLU A 398 0.20 17.65 16.05
N ILE A 399 -0.71 17.10 15.26
CA ILE A 399 -0.47 16.89 13.82
C ILE A 399 -0.90 18.05 12.94
N PHE A 400 -1.74 18.99 13.44
CA PHE A 400 -2.15 20.15 12.67
C PHE A 400 -1.39 21.41 13.09
N THR A 401 -0.98 22.19 12.10
CA THR A 401 -0.45 23.54 12.33
C THR A 401 -1.61 24.53 12.55
N GLU A 402 -1.32 25.71 13.12
CA GLU A 402 -2.32 26.76 13.36
C GLU A 402 -3.02 27.23 12.07
N ASP A 403 -2.32 27.21 10.93
CA ASP A 403 -2.87 27.57 9.61
C ASP A 403 -3.51 26.38 8.88
N GLY A 404 -3.68 25.24 9.58
CA GLY A 404 -4.48 24.09 9.17
C GLY A 404 -3.76 23.10 8.22
N PHE A 405 -2.44 23.13 8.14
CA PHE A 405 -1.67 22.09 7.48
C PHE A 405 -1.48 20.88 8.38
N PHE A 406 -1.44 19.72 7.76
CA PHE A 406 -1.11 18.45 8.41
C PHE A 406 0.40 18.23 8.36
N ARG A 407 1.00 17.86 9.51
CA ARG A 407 2.41 17.50 9.65
C ARG A 407 2.59 16.04 9.24
N THR A 408 3.27 15.81 8.12
CA THR A 408 3.43 14.45 7.59
C THR A 408 4.45 13.61 8.35
N GLY A 409 5.38 14.26 9.06
CA GLY A 409 6.54 13.60 9.65
C GLY A 409 7.59 13.17 8.63
N ASP A 410 7.37 13.45 7.34
CA ASP A 410 8.33 13.21 6.26
C ASP A 410 9.09 14.49 5.92
N LYS A 411 10.36 14.37 5.53
CA LYS A 411 11.20 15.48 5.07
C LYS A 411 11.32 15.46 3.56
N GLY A 412 11.43 16.64 2.98
CA GLY A 412 11.55 16.78 1.53
C GLY A 412 12.20 18.06 1.06
N GLU A 413 12.42 18.10 -0.23
CA GLU A 413 12.89 19.25 -0.99
C GLU A 413 11.94 19.52 -2.16
N ARG A 414 11.76 20.79 -2.55
CA ARG A 414 10.94 21.15 -3.69
C ARG A 414 11.76 21.89 -4.72
N THR A 415 11.54 21.54 -5.99
CA THR A 415 12.08 22.32 -7.12
C THR A 415 11.28 23.61 -7.34
N SER A 416 11.83 24.53 -8.11
CA SER A 416 11.10 25.73 -8.57
C SER A 416 9.85 25.40 -9.39
N ALA A 417 9.82 24.23 -10.05
CA ALA A 417 8.65 23.70 -10.76
C ALA A 417 7.62 23.04 -9.85
N GLY A 418 7.85 23.02 -8.52
CA GLY A 418 6.94 22.45 -7.53
C GLY A 418 7.04 20.94 -7.33
N MET A 419 7.95 20.24 -8.03
CA MET A 419 8.16 18.80 -7.81
C MET A 419 8.75 18.54 -6.44
N LEU A 420 8.21 17.55 -5.73
CA LEU A 420 8.63 17.13 -4.39
C LEU A 420 9.58 15.93 -4.48
N LYS A 421 10.66 15.99 -3.70
CA LYS A 421 11.57 14.88 -3.44
C LYS A 421 11.56 14.55 -1.96
N LEU A 422 11.41 13.28 -1.63
CA LEU A 422 11.51 12.81 -0.24
C LEU A 422 12.98 12.64 0.14
N THR A 423 13.36 13.16 1.31
CA THR A 423 14.75 13.10 1.83
C THR A 423 14.86 12.28 3.12
N GLY A 424 13.74 11.85 3.72
CA GLY A 424 13.73 11.01 4.90
C GLY A 424 12.48 11.20 5.75
N ARG A 425 12.52 10.68 6.99
CA ARG A 425 11.49 10.90 8.00
C ARG A 425 12.05 11.67 9.19
N VAL A 426 11.29 12.60 9.72
CA VAL A 426 11.69 13.41 10.89
C VAL A 426 12.04 12.52 12.08
N LYS A 427 11.21 11.50 12.37
CA LYS A 427 11.39 10.58 13.51
C LYS A 427 12.39 9.42 13.25
N GLU A 428 12.80 9.20 12.01
CA GLU A 428 13.74 8.12 11.66
C GLU A 428 15.18 8.63 11.49
N LEU A 429 15.39 9.94 11.51
CA LEU A 429 16.73 10.49 11.58
C LEU A 429 17.39 10.06 12.89
N PHE A 430 18.50 9.38 12.81
CA PHE A 430 19.25 9.02 13.99
C PHE A 430 20.57 9.82 14.09
N LYS A 431 21.03 10.00 15.31
CA LYS A 431 22.25 10.74 15.60
C LYS A 431 23.39 9.80 15.94
N THR A 432 24.47 9.86 15.19
CA THR A 432 25.70 9.11 15.51
C THR A 432 26.43 9.72 16.72
N ALA A 433 27.39 9.01 17.29
CA ALA A 433 28.22 9.51 18.38
C ALA A 433 28.97 10.81 18.03
N LYS A 434 29.23 11.07 16.76
CA LYS A 434 29.81 12.32 16.24
C LYS A 434 28.83 13.50 16.18
N GLY A 435 27.60 13.31 16.64
CA GLY A 435 26.58 14.35 16.69
C GLY A 435 25.94 14.69 15.34
N LYS A 436 26.15 13.90 14.30
CA LYS A 436 25.59 14.10 12.96
C LYS A 436 24.32 13.28 12.76
N TYR A 437 23.33 13.86 12.09
CA TYR A 437 22.10 13.17 11.74
C TYR A 437 22.27 12.41 10.42
N VAL A 438 21.81 11.18 10.40
CA VAL A 438 21.79 10.29 9.23
C VAL A 438 20.34 9.96 8.88
N ALA A 439 19.99 10.09 7.60
CA ALA A 439 18.70 9.67 7.05
C ALA A 439 18.82 8.24 6.50
N PRO A 440 18.21 7.23 7.14
CA PRO A 440 18.42 5.83 6.74
C PRO A 440 17.80 5.49 5.37
N ALA A 441 16.60 5.98 5.07
CA ALA A 441 15.84 5.56 3.91
C ALA A 441 16.54 5.78 2.54
N PRO A 442 17.23 6.91 2.26
CA PRO A 442 17.98 7.06 1.02
C PRO A 442 19.08 6.03 0.84
N ILE A 443 19.77 5.67 1.94
CA ILE A 443 20.84 4.69 1.92
C ILE A 443 20.28 3.28 1.72
N GLU A 444 19.19 2.94 2.43
CA GLU A 444 18.48 1.67 2.28
C GLU A 444 17.99 1.46 0.84
N ASN A 445 17.49 2.50 0.19
CA ASN A 445 17.06 2.42 -1.20
C ASN A 445 18.21 2.01 -2.12
N MET A 446 19.39 2.61 -1.96
CA MET A 446 20.58 2.23 -2.74
C MET A 446 21.02 0.79 -2.47
N ILE A 447 20.96 0.34 -1.21
CA ILE A 447 21.30 -1.04 -0.83
C ILE A 447 20.31 -2.03 -1.45
N ASN A 448 19.02 -1.74 -1.38
CA ASN A 448 17.94 -2.62 -1.84
C ASN A 448 17.88 -2.77 -3.38
N GLU A 449 18.61 -1.97 -4.14
CA GLU A 449 18.78 -2.16 -5.60
C GLU A 449 19.61 -3.42 -5.92
N HIS A 450 20.46 -3.87 -4.99
CA HIS A 450 21.34 -4.99 -5.23
C HIS A 450 20.59 -6.34 -5.20
N PRO A 451 20.77 -7.23 -6.22
CA PRO A 451 20.00 -8.48 -6.32
C PRO A 451 20.14 -9.45 -5.15
N LEU A 452 21.25 -9.40 -4.42
CA LEU A 452 21.47 -10.22 -3.23
C LEU A 452 20.70 -9.75 -2.01
N VAL A 453 20.16 -8.52 -2.01
CA VAL A 453 19.50 -7.91 -0.85
C VAL A 453 18.00 -7.95 -1.04
N GLU A 454 17.30 -8.56 -0.09
CA GLU A 454 15.84 -8.54 -0.02
C GLU A 454 15.33 -7.32 0.73
N MET A 455 15.95 -7.02 1.86
CA MET A 455 15.62 -5.87 2.71
C MET A 455 16.88 -5.38 3.43
N SER A 456 16.90 -4.10 3.77
CA SER A 456 17.95 -3.50 4.59
C SER A 456 17.38 -2.62 5.70
N CYS A 457 18.16 -2.44 6.76
CA CYS A 457 17.87 -1.53 7.86
C CYS A 457 19.17 -0.80 8.24
N VAL A 458 19.24 0.49 7.94
CA VAL A 458 20.38 1.34 8.28
C VAL A 458 20.17 1.94 9.66
N SER A 459 21.13 1.78 10.54
CA SER A 459 21.14 2.33 11.91
C SER A 459 22.56 2.71 12.35
N GLY A 460 22.68 3.19 13.57
CA GLY A 460 23.95 3.65 14.14
C GLY A 460 23.75 4.67 15.26
N VAL A 461 22.61 4.59 15.95
CA VAL A 461 22.28 5.46 17.09
C VAL A 461 23.37 5.39 18.14
N GLY A 462 24.03 6.53 18.41
CA GLY A 462 25.12 6.61 19.38
C GLY A 462 26.41 5.88 18.99
N GLN A 463 26.49 5.29 17.79
CA GLN A 463 27.65 4.57 17.30
C GLN A 463 28.64 5.49 16.55
N PRO A 464 29.93 5.11 16.43
CA PRO A 464 30.93 5.94 15.74
C PRO A 464 30.61 6.24 14.27
N ALA A 465 29.94 5.32 13.60
CA ALA A 465 29.46 5.43 12.21
C ALA A 465 28.18 4.60 12.02
N ALA A 466 27.45 4.82 10.95
CA ALA A 466 26.30 4.03 10.60
C ALA A 466 26.70 2.61 10.13
N TYR A 467 25.77 1.66 10.21
CA TYR A 467 25.88 0.31 9.65
C TYR A 467 24.55 -0.07 8.98
N ALA A 468 24.55 -1.09 8.16
CA ALA A 468 23.32 -1.62 7.61
C ALA A 468 23.17 -3.13 7.86
N LEU A 469 22.04 -3.53 8.47
CA LEU A 469 21.61 -4.93 8.50
C LEU A 469 20.98 -5.29 7.17
N LEU A 470 21.31 -6.47 6.64
CA LEU A 470 20.81 -6.97 5.36
C LEU A 470 20.12 -8.32 5.55
N VAL A 471 18.91 -8.45 5.05
CA VAL A 471 18.27 -9.74 4.78
C VAL A 471 18.60 -10.10 3.34
N LEU A 472 19.29 -11.21 3.14
CA LEU A 472 19.64 -11.68 1.79
C LEU A 472 18.42 -12.25 1.06
N ALA A 473 18.49 -12.25 -0.26
CA ALA A 473 17.45 -12.77 -1.14
C ALA A 473 17.10 -14.23 -0.81
N GLU A 474 15.83 -14.59 -0.95
CA GLU A 474 15.28 -15.88 -0.53
C GLU A 474 15.98 -17.09 -1.19
N ASP A 475 16.37 -16.96 -2.46
CA ASP A 475 17.05 -18.02 -3.22
C ASP A 475 18.53 -18.22 -2.82
N ILE A 476 19.14 -17.28 -2.13
CA ILE A 476 20.51 -17.34 -1.62
C ILE A 476 20.57 -17.94 -0.21
N ARG A 477 19.62 -17.59 0.66
CA ARG A 477 19.62 -18.00 2.07
C ARG A 477 19.82 -19.49 2.32
N PRO A 478 19.17 -20.43 1.59
CA PRO A 478 19.39 -21.86 1.79
C PRO A 478 20.81 -22.33 1.50
N LYS A 479 21.56 -21.58 0.67
CA LYS A 479 22.92 -21.91 0.22
C LYS A 479 24.02 -21.37 1.13
N LEU A 480 23.68 -20.53 2.11
CA LEU A 480 24.64 -19.87 2.99
C LEU A 480 25.40 -20.83 3.96
N LYS A 481 25.01 -22.10 4.02
CA LYS A 481 25.79 -23.13 4.71
C LYS A 481 27.10 -23.44 4.00
N ASP A 482 27.19 -23.17 2.70
CA ASP A 482 28.38 -23.37 1.89
C ASP A 482 29.33 -22.16 2.04
N PRO A 483 30.59 -22.37 2.49
CA PRO A 483 31.58 -21.30 2.62
C PRO A 483 31.88 -20.58 1.29
N ALA A 484 31.81 -21.27 0.15
CA ALA A 484 32.03 -20.66 -1.15
C ALA A 484 30.93 -19.66 -1.50
N THR A 485 29.67 -19.97 -1.18
CA THR A 485 28.55 -19.05 -1.34
C THR A 485 28.70 -17.81 -0.44
N ARG A 486 29.18 -17.98 0.80
CA ARG A 486 29.46 -16.84 1.69
C ARG A 486 30.56 -15.94 1.11
N ALA A 487 31.64 -16.52 0.64
CA ALA A 487 32.73 -15.78 0.01
C ALA A 487 32.26 -15.02 -1.25
N GLU A 488 31.38 -15.62 -2.04
CA GLU A 488 30.77 -14.97 -3.21
C GLU A 488 29.91 -13.77 -2.78
N VAL A 489 29.06 -13.90 -1.77
CA VAL A 489 28.25 -12.81 -1.20
C VAL A 489 29.15 -11.67 -0.72
N GLU A 490 30.19 -11.96 0.04
CA GLU A 490 31.16 -10.95 0.53
C GLU A 490 31.87 -10.23 -0.62
N SER A 491 32.26 -10.97 -1.67
CA SER A 491 32.93 -10.41 -2.85
C SER A 491 32.08 -9.41 -3.62
N GLN A 492 30.75 -9.53 -3.55
CA GLN A 492 29.81 -8.61 -4.19
C GLN A 492 29.39 -7.46 -3.26
N LEU A 493 29.17 -7.72 -1.97
CA LEU A 493 28.71 -6.71 -1.02
C LEU A 493 29.82 -5.73 -0.59
N GLY A 494 31.09 -6.16 -0.56
CA GLY A 494 32.20 -5.26 -0.26
C GLY A 494 32.32 -4.08 -1.26
N PRO A 495 32.35 -4.34 -2.57
CA PRO A 495 32.29 -3.29 -3.58
C PRO A 495 31.02 -2.44 -3.50
N LEU A 496 29.84 -3.01 -3.22
CA LEU A 496 28.60 -2.27 -3.03
C LEU A 496 28.71 -1.27 -1.88
N LEU A 497 29.27 -1.68 -0.74
CA LEU A 497 29.50 -0.77 0.39
C LEU A 497 30.38 0.43 -0.01
N SER A 498 31.44 0.17 -0.76
CA SER A 498 32.35 1.22 -1.25
C SER A 498 31.66 2.16 -2.23
N GLU A 499 30.83 1.63 -3.11
CA GLU A 499 30.03 2.41 -4.07
C GLU A 499 29.05 3.33 -3.36
N ILE A 500 28.28 2.80 -2.40
CA ILE A 500 27.31 3.59 -1.61
C ILE A 500 28.01 4.67 -0.82
N ASN A 501 29.13 4.33 -0.15
CA ASN A 501 29.93 5.29 0.62
C ASN A 501 30.52 6.41 -0.26
N GLY A 502 30.72 6.17 -1.53
CA GLY A 502 31.12 7.18 -2.51
C GLY A 502 29.99 8.13 -2.93
N LYS A 503 28.72 7.75 -2.72
CA LYS A 503 27.54 8.53 -3.11
C LYS A 503 26.95 9.36 -1.96
N VAL A 504 27.31 9.07 -0.71
CA VAL A 504 26.78 9.73 0.49
C VAL A 504 27.81 10.66 1.14
N SER A 505 27.35 11.58 1.99
CA SER A 505 28.23 12.46 2.76
C SER A 505 29.10 11.66 3.73
N GLY A 506 30.31 12.14 4.05
CA GLY A 506 31.25 11.41 4.90
C GLY A 506 30.72 11.00 6.28
N TYR A 507 29.75 11.75 6.84
CA TYR A 507 29.11 11.41 8.11
C TYR A 507 27.97 10.39 7.97
N GLU A 508 27.49 10.14 6.76
CA GLU A 508 26.44 9.16 6.43
C GLU A 508 27.04 7.81 5.98
N GLN A 509 28.36 7.76 5.79
CA GLN A 509 29.03 6.54 5.35
C GLN A 509 28.82 5.39 6.34
N LEU A 510 28.56 4.24 5.76
CA LEU A 510 28.41 2.99 6.51
C LEU A 510 29.78 2.40 6.82
N GLN A 511 29.96 1.91 8.03
CA GLN A 511 31.16 1.18 8.41
C GLN A 511 31.18 -0.24 7.84
N MET A 512 30.00 -0.89 7.83
CA MET A 512 29.87 -2.30 7.44
C MET A 512 28.44 -2.64 7.03
N PHE A 513 28.32 -3.71 6.29
CA PHE A 513 27.09 -4.49 6.16
C PHE A 513 27.09 -5.63 7.18
N VAL A 514 25.96 -5.90 7.80
CA VAL A 514 25.77 -7.04 8.70
C VAL A 514 24.68 -7.94 8.10
N ILE A 515 25.02 -9.19 7.83
CA ILE A 515 24.06 -10.15 7.31
C ILE A 515 23.22 -10.69 8.46
N ALA A 516 21.92 -10.45 8.43
CA ALA A 516 20.98 -10.90 9.46
C ALA A 516 20.92 -12.44 9.51
N ASP A 517 20.97 -12.99 10.72
CA ASP A 517 20.84 -14.43 10.98
C ASP A 517 19.43 -14.96 10.74
N THR A 518 18.44 -14.11 10.93
CA THR A 518 17.01 -14.44 10.79
C THR A 518 16.33 -13.48 9.81
N PRO A 519 15.57 -13.99 8.82
CA PRO A 519 14.75 -13.15 7.94
C PRO A 519 13.69 -12.39 8.74
N TRP A 520 13.43 -11.15 8.34
CA TRP A 520 12.37 -10.36 8.96
C TRP A 520 11.01 -10.74 8.38
N SER A 521 10.02 -10.87 9.25
CA SER A 521 8.65 -11.22 8.88
C SER A 521 7.62 -10.50 9.76
N ILE A 522 6.35 -10.63 9.39
CA ILE A 522 5.23 -10.12 10.19
C ILE A 522 5.12 -10.93 11.48
N GLU A 523 5.32 -12.25 11.40
CA GLU A 523 5.18 -13.20 12.50
C GLU A 523 6.21 -12.95 13.61
N ASN A 524 7.46 -12.62 13.26
CA ASN A 524 8.48 -12.27 14.25
C ASN A 524 8.44 -10.78 14.69
N GLY A 525 7.45 -10.04 14.21
CA GLY A 525 7.20 -8.67 14.60
C GLY A 525 8.17 -7.63 14.02
N MET A 526 9.07 -8.01 13.13
CA MET A 526 10.06 -7.10 12.51
C MET A 526 9.52 -6.36 11.29
N LEU A 527 8.39 -6.83 10.72
CA LEU A 527 7.69 -6.16 9.63
C LEU A 527 6.29 -5.72 10.06
N THR A 528 5.80 -4.68 9.39
CA THR A 528 4.38 -4.30 9.43
C THR A 528 3.57 -5.21 8.50
N PRO A 529 2.22 -5.26 8.60
CA PRO A 529 1.36 -5.97 7.63
C PRO A 529 1.56 -5.53 6.18
N THR A 530 2.08 -4.33 5.96
CA THR A 530 2.43 -3.80 4.63
C THR A 530 3.88 -4.06 4.25
N MET A 531 4.55 -4.98 4.95
CA MET A 531 5.95 -5.41 4.69
C MET A 531 7.00 -4.30 4.85
N LYS A 532 6.70 -3.24 5.62
CA LYS A 532 7.66 -2.20 6.01
C LYS A 532 8.42 -2.64 7.26
N ILE A 533 9.70 -2.34 7.33
CA ILE A 533 10.54 -2.66 8.51
C ILE A 533 10.05 -1.89 9.74
N LYS A 534 10.06 -2.55 10.89
CA LYS A 534 9.91 -1.92 12.21
C LYS A 534 11.30 -1.69 12.78
N ARG A 535 11.94 -0.59 12.39
CA ARG A 535 13.34 -0.26 12.72
C ARG A 535 13.67 -0.44 14.19
N SER A 536 12.86 0.13 15.09
CA SER A 536 13.08 0.03 16.54
C SER A 536 13.09 -1.41 17.06
N LYS A 537 12.27 -2.30 16.47
CA LYS A 537 12.24 -3.72 16.82
C LYS A 537 13.49 -4.46 16.34
N ILE A 538 13.96 -4.11 15.15
CA ILE A 538 15.21 -4.65 14.60
C ILE A 538 16.40 -4.18 15.43
N GLU A 539 16.47 -2.90 15.76
CA GLU A 539 17.52 -2.33 16.60
C GLU A 539 17.56 -2.95 18.00
N GLU A 540 16.40 -3.13 18.63
CA GLU A 540 16.28 -3.79 19.93
C GLU A 540 16.79 -5.24 19.88
N HIS A 541 16.48 -5.97 18.80
CA HIS A 541 16.90 -7.36 18.61
C HIS A 541 18.44 -7.52 18.52
N VAL A 542 19.12 -6.53 17.99
CA VAL A 542 20.57 -6.63 17.70
C VAL A 542 21.46 -5.83 18.66
N LYS A 543 20.89 -5.08 19.60
CA LYS A 543 21.64 -4.14 20.46
C LYS A 543 22.84 -4.76 21.18
N ASP A 544 22.69 -5.99 21.65
CA ASP A 544 23.70 -6.70 22.42
C ASP A 544 24.84 -7.26 21.53
N LYS A 545 24.67 -7.26 20.20
CA LYS A 545 25.67 -7.73 19.22
C LYS A 545 26.54 -6.61 18.65
N LEU A 546 26.14 -5.35 18.83
CA LEU A 546 26.77 -4.19 18.18
C LEU A 546 28.25 -4.06 18.49
N GLU A 547 28.67 -4.21 19.75
CA GLU A 547 30.08 -4.09 20.16
C GLU A 547 30.97 -5.09 19.40
N GLY A 548 30.48 -6.34 19.27
CA GLY A 548 31.18 -7.38 18.52
C GLY A 548 31.32 -7.04 17.03
N TRP A 549 30.27 -6.50 16.43
CA TRP A 549 30.30 -6.12 15.02
C TRP A 549 31.26 -4.97 14.74
N TYR A 550 31.28 -3.94 15.61
CA TYR A 550 32.20 -2.82 15.46
C TYR A 550 33.66 -3.21 15.73
N ALA A 551 33.91 -4.28 16.51
CA ALA A 551 35.25 -4.84 16.73
C ALA A 551 35.68 -5.74 15.54
N ALA A 552 34.76 -6.24 14.73
CA ALA A 552 35.10 -7.05 13.57
C ALA A 552 35.81 -6.21 12.50
N LYS A 553 36.77 -6.82 11.82
CA LYS A 553 37.50 -6.19 10.71
C LYS A 553 36.90 -6.69 9.39
N GLY A 554 36.37 -5.79 8.60
CA GLY A 554 35.85 -6.11 7.26
C GLY A 554 34.57 -5.35 6.88
N PRO A 555 34.28 -5.27 5.57
CA PRO A 555 33.10 -4.57 5.06
C PRO A 555 31.80 -5.36 5.24
N VAL A 556 31.89 -6.67 5.47
CA VAL A 556 30.74 -7.58 5.65
C VAL A 556 30.95 -8.40 6.93
N VAL A 557 29.94 -8.40 7.80
CA VAL A 557 29.91 -9.15 9.06
C VAL A 557 28.72 -10.09 9.05
N TRP A 558 28.87 -11.29 9.56
CA TRP A 558 27.78 -12.26 9.73
C TRP A 558 27.26 -12.21 11.17
N ALA A 559 25.93 -11.99 11.37
CA ALA A 559 25.31 -11.86 12.69
C ALA A 559 25.26 -13.18 13.48
#